data_cf8e96a461adccc6a1dff8ac76e20229
#
_entry.id   cf8e96a461adccc6a1dff8ac76e20229
#
_cell.length_a   1.000
_cell.length_b   1.000
_cell.length_c   1.000
_cell.angle_alpha   90.00
_cell.angle_beta   90.00
_cell.angle_gamma   90.00
#
_symmetry.space_group_name_H-M   'P 1'
#
loop_
_entity.id
_entity.type
_entity.pdbx_description
1 polymer ?
#
loop_
_entity_poly.entity_id
_entity_poly.type
_entity_poly.pdbx_seq_one_letter_code
_entity_poly.pdbx_strand_id
1 'polypeptide(L)'
;MHFVIAYDIEKDHCRNKVMSALKDVGLRVQYSVFECDLDPRRLKELKARLSALINRRTDRLHIYPLCDACYFRSESLGLESRDLEA
;
A
#
# COMPACT_ATOMS: atom_id res chain seq x y z
N MET A 1 11.68 -6.01 -4.86
CA MET A 1 11.73 -4.56 -4.85
C MET A 1 10.70 -3.98 -3.89
N HIS A 2 11.03 -2.90 -3.23
CA HIS A 2 10.14 -2.26 -2.26
C HIS A 2 9.22 -1.24 -2.93
N PHE A 3 7.99 -1.16 -2.44
CA PHE A 3 7.00 -0.21 -2.93
C PHE A 3 6.29 0.43 -1.76
N VAL A 4 5.95 1.70 -1.91
CA VAL A 4 5.02 2.39 -1.02
C VAL A 4 3.72 2.57 -1.79
N ILE A 5 2.63 2.15 -1.21
CA ILE A 5 1.31 2.24 -1.81
C ILE A 5 0.43 3.12 -0.94
N ALA A 6 -0.04 4.22 -1.53
CA ALA A 6 -0.92 5.17 -0.85
C ALA A 6 -2.24 5.24 -1.59
N TYR A 7 -3.35 5.32 -0.86
CA TYR A 7 -4.67 5.36 -1.47
C TYR A 7 -5.58 6.35 -0.77
N ASP A 8 -6.53 6.85 -1.54
CA ASP A 8 -7.60 7.72 -1.08
C ASP A 8 -8.89 7.20 -1.74
N ILE A 9 -9.72 6.52 -0.97
CA ILE A 9 -10.88 5.79 -1.47
C ILE A 9 -12.13 6.27 -0.75
N GLU A 10 -13.12 6.69 -1.52
CA GLU A 10 -14.31 7.34 -1.00
C GLU A 10 -15.20 6.41 -0.18
N LYS A 11 -15.53 5.23 -0.72
CA LYS A 11 -16.47 4.31 -0.07
C LYS A 11 -15.79 3.38 0.92
N ASP A 12 -16.35 3.28 2.13
CA ASP A 12 -15.79 2.49 3.21
C ASP A 12 -15.57 1.02 2.84
N HIS A 13 -16.55 0.38 2.19
CA HIS A 13 -16.41 -1.04 1.87
C HIS A 13 -15.34 -1.29 0.80
N CYS A 14 -15.18 -0.37 -0.15
CA CYS A 14 -14.11 -0.45 -1.14
C CYS A 14 -12.74 -0.25 -0.48
N ARG A 15 -12.65 0.74 0.39
CA ARG A 15 -11.43 1.02 1.15
C ARG A 15 -11.03 -0.18 2.00
N ASN A 16 -11.98 -0.83 2.65
CA ASN A 16 -11.71 -2.01 3.47
C ASN A 16 -11.20 -3.19 2.63
N LYS A 17 -11.74 -3.37 1.42
CA LYS A 17 -11.28 -4.42 0.52
C LYS A 17 -9.86 -4.16 0.02
N VAL A 18 -9.54 -2.90 -0.31
CA VAL A 18 -8.18 -2.51 -0.70
C VAL A 18 -7.22 -2.72 0.46
N MET A 19 -7.60 -2.30 1.65
CA MET A 19 -6.78 -2.50 2.85
C MET A 19 -6.50 -3.98 3.09
N SER A 20 -7.52 -4.85 2.96
CA SER A 20 -7.34 -6.29 3.12
C SER A 20 -6.39 -6.87 2.08
N ALA A 21 -6.52 -6.44 0.83
CA ALA A 21 -5.61 -6.88 -0.24
C ALA A 21 -4.17 -6.48 0.05
N LEU A 22 -3.96 -5.26 0.54
CA LEU A 22 -2.63 -4.77 0.86
C LEU A 22 -2.04 -5.44 2.10
N LYS A 23 -2.86 -5.76 3.10
CA LYS A 23 -2.41 -6.49 4.29
C LYS A 23 -1.90 -7.88 3.95
N ASP A 24 -2.41 -8.50 2.89
CA ASP A 24 -1.95 -9.81 2.44
C ASP A 24 -0.50 -9.78 1.91
N VAL A 25 -0.03 -8.64 1.45
CA VAL A 25 1.26 -8.55 0.74
C VAL A 25 2.23 -7.56 1.37
N GLY A 26 1.81 -6.78 2.36
CA GLY A 26 2.66 -5.75 2.91
C GLY A 26 2.34 -5.37 4.35
N LEU A 27 2.99 -4.33 4.82
CA LEU A 27 2.88 -3.80 6.16
C LEU A 27 2.27 -2.40 6.12
N ARG A 28 1.25 -2.18 6.94
CA ARG A 28 0.62 -0.87 7.09
C ARG A 28 1.54 0.06 7.89
N VAL A 29 1.87 1.21 7.30
CA VAL A 29 2.73 2.21 7.96
C VAL A 29 1.96 3.45 8.38
N GLN A 30 0.85 3.73 7.73
CA GLN A 30 -0.13 4.74 8.12
C GLN A 30 -1.50 4.24 7.68
N TYR A 31 -2.57 4.93 8.06
CA TYR A 31 -3.93 4.45 7.82
C TYR A 31 -4.21 4.07 6.36
N SER A 32 -3.68 4.83 5.42
CA SER A 32 -3.88 4.59 3.99
C SER A 32 -2.56 4.46 3.23
N VAL A 33 -1.51 4.01 3.92
CA VAL A 33 -0.18 3.83 3.33
C VAL A 33 0.39 2.49 3.76
N PHE A 34 0.85 1.73 2.77
CA PHE A 34 1.45 0.41 2.98
C PHE A 34 2.83 0.35 2.35
N GLU A 35 3.71 -0.46 2.92
CA GLU A 35 4.98 -0.83 2.35
C GLU A 35 4.95 -2.31 1.98
N CYS A 36 5.41 -2.63 0.77
CA CYS A 36 5.42 -4.00 0.25
C CYS A 36 6.79 -4.31 -0.35
N ASP A 37 7.18 -5.57 -0.28
CA ASP A 37 8.33 -6.10 -1.00
C ASP A 37 7.82 -7.15 -1.98
N LEU A 38 7.82 -6.84 -3.27
CA LEU A 38 7.19 -7.66 -4.29
C LEU A 38 8.10 -7.84 -5.49
N ASP A 39 8.09 -9.05 -6.07
CA ASP A 39 8.68 -9.29 -7.37
C ASP A 39 7.73 -8.77 -8.49
N PRO A 40 8.21 -8.68 -9.74
CA PRO A 40 7.38 -8.13 -10.83
C PRO A 40 6.07 -8.89 -11.05
N ARG A 41 6.06 -10.20 -10.88
CA ARG A 41 4.85 -11.01 -11.08
C ARG A 41 3.81 -10.70 -10.00
N ARG A 42 4.23 -10.66 -8.74
CA ARG A 42 3.34 -10.38 -7.63
C ARG A 42 2.80 -8.94 -7.69
N LEU A 43 3.65 -8.01 -8.11
CA LEU A 43 3.21 -6.63 -8.31
C LEU A 43 2.13 -6.54 -9.38
N LYS A 44 2.30 -7.26 -10.49
CA LYS A 44 1.30 -7.29 -11.57
C LYS A 44 -0.03 -7.86 -11.08
N GLU A 45 0.03 -8.95 -10.32
CA GLU A 45 -1.17 -9.55 -9.73
C GLU A 45 -1.87 -8.59 -8.78
N LEU A 46 -1.11 -7.91 -7.94
CA LEU A 46 -1.64 -6.92 -7.00
C LEU A 46 -2.30 -5.76 -7.74
N LYS A 47 -1.65 -5.22 -8.78
CA LYS A 47 -2.23 -4.14 -9.58
C LYS A 47 -3.57 -4.54 -10.19
N ALA A 48 -3.66 -5.75 -10.72
CA ALA A 48 -4.90 -6.25 -11.30
C ALA A 48 -6.01 -6.34 -10.24
N ARG A 49 -5.68 -6.85 -9.07
CA ARG A 49 -6.62 -6.96 -7.95
C ARG A 49 -7.11 -5.59 -7.48
N LEU A 50 -6.18 -4.65 -7.28
CA LEU A 50 -6.52 -3.30 -6.82
C LEU A 50 -7.34 -2.55 -7.86
N SER A 51 -6.99 -2.68 -9.14
CA SER A 51 -7.72 -2.03 -10.22
C SER A 51 -9.18 -2.47 -10.28
N ALA A 52 -9.46 -3.72 -9.92
CA ALA A 52 -10.83 -4.24 -9.88
C ALA A 52 -11.62 -3.73 -8.67
N LEU A 53 -10.94 -3.27 -7.62
CA LEU A 53 -11.58 -2.83 -6.38
C LEU A 53 -11.87 -1.34 -6.32
N ILE A 54 -11.10 -0.51 -7.03
CA ILE A 54 -11.25 0.94 -6.95
C ILE A 54 -12.23 1.46 -8.00
N ASN A 55 -12.81 2.62 -7.72
CA ASN A 55 -13.60 3.39 -8.68
C ASN A 55 -12.73 4.51 -9.22
N ARG A 56 -12.37 4.43 -10.49
CA ARG A 56 -11.44 5.38 -11.12
C ARG A 56 -11.93 6.82 -11.15
N ARG A 57 -13.23 7.03 -10.96
CA ARG A 57 -13.82 8.37 -10.96
C ARG A 57 -13.70 9.08 -9.62
N THR A 58 -13.65 8.32 -8.52
CA THR A 58 -13.68 8.87 -7.17
C THR A 58 -12.47 8.52 -6.33
N ASP A 59 -11.71 7.50 -6.73
CA ASP A 59 -10.64 6.94 -5.92
C ASP A 59 -9.27 7.21 -6.53
N ARG A 60 -8.27 7.30 -5.66
CA ARG A 60 -6.86 7.42 -6.06
C ARG A 60 -6.05 6.35 -5.38
N LEU A 61 -5.09 5.81 -6.11
CA LEU A 61 -4.14 4.86 -5.56
C LEU A 61 -2.81 5.06 -6.28
N HIS A 62 -1.76 5.27 -5.51
CA HIS A 62 -0.41 5.54 -6.03
C HIS A 62 0.54 4.45 -5.57
N ILE A 63 1.40 3.99 -6.47
CA ILE A 63 2.42 3.00 -6.19
C ILE A 63 3.77 3.63 -6.48
N TYR A 64 4.60 3.77 -5.44
CA TYR A 64 5.92 4.38 -5.54
C TYR A 64 6.99 3.32 -5.38
N PRO A 65 7.82 3.07 -6.40
CA PRO A 65 8.94 2.14 -6.23
C PRO A 65 10.05 2.77 -5.41
N LEU A 66 10.67 1.95 -4.55
CA LEU A 66 11.85 2.35 -3.79
C LEU A 66 12.96 1.35 -4.09
N CYS A 67 14.09 1.83 -4.60
CA CYS A 67 15.26 0.99 -4.74
C CYS A 67 15.78 0.61 -3.33
N ASP A 68 16.60 -0.45 -3.26
CA ASP A 68 17.10 -0.93 -1.98
C ASP A 68 17.87 0.14 -1.22
N ALA A 69 18.68 0.94 -1.90
CA ALA A 69 19.44 2.01 -1.26
C ALA A 69 18.50 3.04 -0.61
N CYS A 70 17.45 3.44 -1.32
CA CYS A 70 16.47 4.37 -0.77
C CYS A 70 15.69 3.76 0.38
N TYR A 71 15.32 2.51 0.27
CA TYR A 71 14.60 1.80 1.32
C TYR A 71 15.40 1.76 2.63
N PHE A 72 16.67 1.37 2.56
CA PHE A 72 17.54 1.28 3.73
C PHE A 72 17.90 2.64 4.32
N ARG A 73 17.74 3.72 3.57
CA ARG A 73 17.95 5.09 4.05
C ARG A 73 16.69 5.73 4.60
N SER A 74 15.54 5.06 4.47
CA SER A 74 14.27 5.58 4.97
C SER A 74 14.26 5.58 6.49
N GLU A 75 13.63 6.60 7.07
CA GLU A 75 13.58 6.79 8.51
C GLU A 75 12.15 7.06 8.95
N SER A 76 11.84 6.65 10.17
CA SER A 76 10.56 6.94 10.80
C SER A 76 10.81 7.71 12.08
N LEU A 77 10.03 8.76 12.29
CA LEU A 77 10.10 9.57 13.51
C LEU A 77 8.74 9.51 14.20
N GLY A 78 8.76 9.47 15.51
CA GLY A 78 7.55 9.40 16.31
C GLY A 78 7.11 7.96 16.55
N LEU A 79 5.81 7.71 16.48
CA LEU A 79 5.25 6.37 16.69
C LEU A 79 5.64 5.42 15.55
N GLU A 80 5.98 4.18 15.90
CA GLU A 80 6.28 3.17 14.90
C GLU A 80 5.00 2.76 14.17
N SER A 81 5.13 2.36 12.89
CA SER A 81 4.00 2.00 12.05
C SER A 81 3.12 0.89 12.65
N ARG A 82 3.70 -0.07 13.34
CA ARG A 82 2.94 -1.15 13.98
C ARG A 82 1.99 -0.66 15.06
N ASP A 83 2.21 0.53 15.63
CA ASP A 83 1.34 1.10 16.64
C ASP A 83 -0.01 1.51 16.07
N LEU A 84 -0.08 1.69 14.75
CA LEU A 84 -1.32 2.04 14.06
C LEU A 84 -2.29 0.85 13.94
N GLU A 85 -1.81 -0.35 14.16
CA GLU A 85 -2.59 -1.57 14.03
C GLU A 85 -3.18 -2.07 15.36
N ALA A 86 -2.87 -1.41 16.43
CA ALA A 86 -3.28 -1.78 17.76
C ALA A 86 -4.80 -1.68 18.02
#